data_e5c374962fb100a66374dec80a28ce26
#
_entry.id   e5c374962fb100a66374dec80a28ce26
#
_cell.length_a   1.000
_cell.length_b   1.000
_cell.length_c   1.000
_cell.angle_alpha   90.00
_cell.angle_beta   90.00
_cell.angle_gamma   90.00
#
_symmetry.space_group_name_H-M   'P 1'
#
loop_
_entity.id
_entity.type
_entity.pdbx_description
1 polymer ?
#
loop_
_entity_poly.entity_id
_entity_poly.type
_entity_poly.pdbx_seq_one_letter_code
_entity_poly.pdbx_strand_id
1 'polypeptide(L)'
;MVIEILQAGTGDSIWVSHNKKNIVIDGGKSTAAIRAKYSKMPQDEIIDLLVVTHIDSDHIAGIIALVKHMKEIGETHRLKQVWFNFPKKEETDEYSVGEGNELTSLLLEIDGLFWNNNTSELLGSTIEFGDIKLHVLAPDHDVAYENKPKEPDELGVRSDDWYIDLRTLIDNVDDDDIDEGGTNSQSIIILAECEGKKLLLPGDSTPKKLCDALQSYNKTNGTPLELDFMKLPHHGSTRNVTKNILNEVTCSNFIISTKKNNKYYLPNKETIAKLIRYRDSADKAINVYFN
;
A
#
# COMPACT_ATOMS: atom_id res chain seq x y z
N MET A 1 6.11 0.02 -18.35
CA MET A 1 5.33 -0.39 -17.14
C MET A 1 3.96 0.26 -17.18
N VAL A 2 2.90 -0.49 -16.91
CA VAL A 2 1.53 0.03 -16.73
C VAL A 2 1.16 -0.12 -15.26
N ILE A 3 0.60 0.94 -14.68
CA ILE A 3 0.15 0.97 -13.29
C ILE A 3 -1.34 1.31 -13.33
N GLU A 4 -2.16 0.41 -12.80
CA GLU A 4 -3.61 0.60 -12.71
C GLU A 4 -4.01 0.63 -11.24
N ILE A 5 -4.57 1.75 -10.80
CA ILE A 5 -5.20 1.87 -9.50
C ILE A 5 -6.67 1.50 -9.69
N LEU A 6 -7.08 0.38 -9.12
CA LEU A 6 -8.41 -0.15 -9.33
C LEU A 6 -9.43 0.56 -8.43
N GLN A 7 -10.64 0.77 -8.92
CA GLN A 7 -11.73 1.38 -8.14
C GLN A 7 -12.27 0.40 -7.10
N ALA A 8 -11.51 0.23 -6.04
CA ALA A 8 -11.74 -0.78 -5.02
C ALA A 8 -12.55 -0.28 -3.81
N GLY A 9 -13.17 0.87 -3.90
CA GLY A 9 -13.89 1.50 -2.79
C GLY A 9 -12.93 2.20 -1.85
N THR A 10 -12.93 1.88 -0.56
CA THR A 10 -11.86 2.26 0.36
C THR A 10 -10.69 1.30 0.20
N GLY A 11 -9.50 1.76 0.55
CA GLY A 11 -8.31 0.94 0.50
C GLY A 11 -7.59 0.90 -0.83
N ASP A 12 -6.52 0.14 -0.89
CA ASP A 12 -5.66 0.02 -2.06
C ASP A 12 -5.99 -1.23 -2.87
N SER A 13 -5.95 -1.10 -4.19
CA SER A 13 -5.91 -2.22 -5.11
C SER A 13 -5.12 -1.78 -6.35
N ILE A 14 -3.89 -2.25 -6.44
CA ILE A 14 -2.93 -1.77 -7.43
C ILE A 14 -2.47 -2.93 -8.29
N TRP A 15 -2.55 -2.76 -9.60
CA TRP A 15 -2.06 -3.73 -10.58
C TRP A 15 -0.91 -3.13 -11.38
N VAL A 16 0.28 -3.71 -11.22
CA VAL A 16 1.47 -3.31 -11.98
C VAL A 16 1.74 -4.39 -13.02
N SER A 17 1.86 -4.01 -14.29
CA SER A 17 2.15 -4.94 -15.36
C SER A 17 3.19 -4.42 -16.35
N HIS A 18 4.01 -5.34 -16.87
CA HIS A 18 4.99 -5.09 -17.92
C HIS A 18 5.42 -6.40 -18.56
N ASN A 19 5.40 -6.48 -19.90
CA ASN A 19 5.87 -7.65 -20.66
C ASN A 19 5.33 -8.99 -20.12
N LYS A 20 4.00 -9.10 -19.93
CA LYS A 20 3.29 -10.27 -19.39
C LYS A 20 3.63 -10.60 -17.92
N LYS A 21 4.35 -9.73 -17.22
CA LYS A 21 4.54 -9.83 -15.78
C LYS A 21 3.44 -9.04 -15.08
N ASN A 22 2.82 -9.64 -14.08
CA ASN A 22 1.73 -9.04 -13.33
C ASN A 22 2.00 -9.12 -11.83
N ILE A 23 1.99 -7.96 -11.19
CA ILE A 23 2.14 -7.82 -9.75
C ILE A 23 0.88 -7.15 -9.22
N VAL A 24 0.26 -7.78 -8.23
CA VAL A 24 -0.95 -7.27 -7.56
C VAL A 24 -0.57 -6.87 -6.15
N ILE A 25 -0.94 -5.66 -5.76
CA ILE A 25 -0.68 -5.12 -4.43
C ILE A 25 -2.00 -4.68 -3.85
N ASP A 26 -2.43 -5.37 -2.80
CA ASP A 26 -3.71 -5.23 -2.12
C ASP A 26 -4.94 -5.41 -3.03
N GLY A 27 -6.10 -5.55 -2.43
CA GLY A 27 -7.34 -5.86 -3.15
C GLY A 27 -8.48 -4.89 -2.93
N GLY A 28 -8.31 -3.95 -2.00
CA GLY A 28 -9.34 -2.99 -1.63
C GLY A 28 -10.51 -3.61 -0.86
N LYS A 29 -11.46 -2.77 -0.49
CA LYS A 29 -12.70 -3.20 0.16
C LYS A 29 -13.73 -3.76 -0.83
N SER A 30 -13.79 -3.17 -2.02
CA SER A 30 -14.71 -3.62 -3.09
C SER A 30 -14.07 -4.74 -3.90
N THR A 31 -14.62 -5.94 -3.78
CA THR A 31 -14.09 -7.15 -4.44
C THR A 31 -14.33 -7.19 -5.94
N ALA A 32 -15.23 -6.37 -6.46
CA ALA A 32 -15.66 -6.42 -7.87
C ALA A 32 -14.56 -5.95 -8.83
N ALA A 33 -13.81 -4.89 -8.48
CA ALA A 33 -12.82 -4.29 -9.36
C ALA A 33 -11.66 -5.25 -9.65
N ILE A 34 -11.09 -5.87 -8.61
CA ILE A 34 -9.97 -6.80 -8.76
C ILE A 34 -10.38 -8.08 -9.51
N ARG A 35 -11.58 -8.61 -9.24
CA ARG A 35 -12.13 -9.77 -9.96
C ARG A 35 -12.36 -9.45 -11.45
N ALA A 36 -12.92 -8.28 -11.74
CA ALA A 36 -13.13 -7.83 -13.12
C ALA A 36 -11.80 -7.60 -13.87
N LYS A 37 -10.76 -7.12 -13.18
CA LYS A 37 -9.41 -7.00 -13.76
C LYS A 37 -8.82 -8.36 -14.05
N TYR A 38 -8.87 -9.29 -13.08
CA TYR A 38 -8.40 -10.66 -13.26
C TYR A 38 -9.10 -11.37 -14.42
N SER A 39 -10.43 -11.28 -14.51
CA SER A 39 -11.23 -11.91 -15.59
C SER A 39 -10.86 -11.39 -17.00
N LYS A 40 -10.24 -10.23 -17.10
CA LYS A 40 -9.73 -9.66 -18.37
C LYS A 40 -8.27 -10.00 -18.65
N MET A 41 -7.58 -10.60 -17.69
CA MET A 41 -6.18 -10.98 -17.87
C MET A 41 -6.08 -12.10 -18.91
N PRO A 42 -5.19 -12.00 -19.92
CA PRO A 42 -4.99 -13.04 -20.92
C PRO A 42 -4.75 -14.41 -20.29
N GLN A 43 -5.26 -15.48 -20.96
CA GLN A 43 -5.19 -16.84 -20.42
C GLN A 43 -3.75 -17.38 -20.31
N ASP A 44 -2.84 -16.86 -21.12
CA ASP A 44 -1.41 -17.20 -21.11
C ASP A 44 -0.59 -16.36 -20.11
N GLU A 45 -1.23 -15.49 -19.36
CA GLU A 45 -0.59 -14.69 -18.32
C GLU A 45 -0.91 -15.22 -16.92
N ILE A 46 -0.06 -14.88 -15.97
CA ILE A 46 -0.16 -15.28 -14.56
C ILE A 46 -0.01 -14.05 -13.65
N ILE A 47 -0.44 -14.16 -12.41
CA ILE A 47 -0.02 -13.26 -11.34
C ILE A 47 1.32 -13.78 -10.83
N ASP A 48 2.40 -13.07 -11.19
CA ASP A 48 3.76 -13.43 -10.78
C ASP A 48 3.96 -13.20 -9.28
N LEU A 49 3.39 -12.11 -8.74
CA LEU A 49 3.41 -11.78 -7.32
C LEU A 49 2.11 -11.13 -6.90
N LEU A 50 1.59 -11.58 -5.77
CA LEU A 50 0.53 -10.95 -5.02
C LEU A 50 1.09 -10.48 -3.66
N VAL A 51 0.89 -9.21 -3.33
CA VAL A 51 1.32 -8.61 -2.06
C VAL A 51 0.09 -8.21 -1.26
N VAL A 52 0.06 -8.58 0.01
CA VAL A 52 -0.85 -8.02 1.01
C VAL A 52 0.00 -7.18 1.94
N THR A 53 -0.14 -5.86 1.86
CA THR A 53 0.73 -4.95 2.60
C THR A 53 0.53 -5.08 4.10
N HIS A 54 -0.72 -5.21 4.55
CA HIS A 54 -1.13 -5.45 5.94
C HIS A 54 -2.55 -6.02 5.99
N ILE A 55 -3.04 -6.38 7.19
CA ILE A 55 -4.28 -7.16 7.35
C ILE A 55 -5.57 -6.34 7.41
N ASP A 56 -5.53 -5.03 7.26
CA ASP A 56 -6.74 -4.22 7.34
C ASP A 56 -7.70 -4.55 6.20
N SER A 57 -8.98 -4.61 6.53
CA SER A 57 -10.02 -5.15 5.66
C SER A 57 -10.12 -4.47 4.29
N ASP A 58 -9.75 -3.21 4.20
CA ASP A 58 -9.74 -2.45 2.95
C ASP A 58 -8.45 -2.65 2.11
N HIS A 59 -7.59 -3.57 2.53
CA HIS A 59 -6.47 -4.10 1.77
C HIS A 59 -6.64 -5.58 1.45
N ILE A 60 -7.01 -6.40 2.45
CA ILE A 60 -7.03 -7.86 2.33
C ILE A 60 -8.32 -8.42 1.71
N ALA A 61 -9.49 -7.78 1.91
CA ALA A 61 -10.79 -8.35 1.53
C ALA A 61 -10.89 -8.67 0.03
N GLY A 62 -10.38 -7.78 -0.83
CA GLY A 62 -10.37 -8.02 -2.28
C GLY A 62 -9.44 -9.16 -2.68
N ILE A 63 -8.33 -9.35 -1.96
CA ILE A 63 -7.42 -10.49 -2.19
C ILE A 63 -8.08 -11.81 -1.84
N ILE A 64 -8.77 -11.89 -0.70
CA ILE A 64 -9.55 -13.07 -0.31
C ILE A 64 -10.57 -13.40 -1.42
N ALA A 65 -11.29 -12.41 -1.90
CA ALA A 65 -12.27 -12.60 -2.96
C ALA A 65 -11.65 -13.02 -4.30
N LEU A 66 -10.44 -12.50 -4.64
CA LEU A 66 -9.71 -12.92 -5.83
C LEU A 66 -9.28 -14.37 -5.73
N VAL A 67 -8.64 -14.77 -4.62
CA VAL A 67 -8.17 -16.14 -4.41
C VAL A 67 -9.35 -17.15 -4.40
N LYS A 68 -10.47 -16.81 -3.74
CA LYS A 68 -11.70 -17.60 -3.81
C LYS A 68 -12.20 -17.77 -5.24
N HIS A 69 -12.23 -16.67 -5.99
CA HIS A 69 -12.67 -16.72 -7.39
C HIS A 69 -11.75 -17.60 -8.23
N MET A 70 -10.43 -17.46 -8.12
CA MET A 70 -9.48 -18.33 -8.82
C MET A 70 -9.68 -19.81 -8.47
N LYS A 71 -9.98 -20.10 -7.19
CA LYS A 71 -10.28 -21.45 -6.73
C LYS A 71 -11.58 -21.99 -7.33
N GLU A 72 -12.65 -21.17 -7.33
CA GLU A 72 -13.96 -21.53 -7.90
C GLU A 72 -13.88 -21.92 -9.38
N ILE A 73 -13.03 -21.21 -10.15
CA ILE A 73 -12.84 -21.46 -11.59
C ILE A 73 -11.68 -22.39 -11.93
N GLY A 74 -10.97 -22.92 -10.91
CA GLY A 74 -9.85 -23.86 -11.11
C GLY A 74 -8.56 -23.22 -11.63
N GLU A 75 -8.37 -21.93 -11.44
CA GLU A 75 -7.22 -21.16 -11.97
C GLU A 75 -6.15 -20.80 -10.93
N THR A 76 -6.12 -21.44 -9.77
CA THR A 76 -5.13 -21.17 -8.71
C THR A 76 -3.68 -21.34 -9.19
N HIS A 77 -3.46 -22.19 -10.20
CA HIS A 77 -2.15 -22.39 -10.82
C HIS A 77 -1.57 -21.13 -11.49
N ARG A 78 -2.42 -20.10 -11.73
CA ARG A 78 -2.01 -18.80 -12.26
C ARG A 78 -1.51 -17.82 -11.18
N LEU A 79 -1.53 -18.19 -9.91
CA LEU A 79 -0.91 -17.44 -8.81
C LEU A 79 0.41 -18.13 -8.42
N LYS A 80 1.55 -17.44 -8.58
CA LYS A 80 2.87 -18.05 -8.38
C LYS A 80 3.50 -17.74 -7.05
N GLN A 81 3.39 -16.49 -6.60
CA GLN A 81 4.04 -16.03 -5.38
C GLN A 81 3.13 -15.10 -4.61
N VAL A 82 3.19 -15.20 -3.27
CA VAL A 82 2.50 -14.30 -2.33
C VAL A 82 3.48 -13.77 -1.31
N TRP A 83 3.43 -12.45 -1.06
CA TRP A 83 4.03 -11.83 0.10
C TRP A 83 2.90 -11.41 1.04
N PHE A 84 2.82 -12.07 2.16
CA PHE A 84 1.81 -11.82 3.17
C PHE A 84 2.38 -12.18 4.53
N ASN A 85 2.73 -11.16 5.32
CA ASN A 85 3.31 -11.29 6.65
C ASN A 85 2.26 -11.74 7.65
N PHE A 86 1.97 -13.04 7.67
CA PHE A 86 0.99 -13.60 8.57
C PHE A 86 1.37 -15.06 8.92
N PRO A 87 1.08 -15.55 10.14
CA PRO A 87 1.38 -16.94 10.52
C PRO A 87 0.76 -17.95 9.56
N LYS A 88 1.51 -19.00 9.22
CA LYS A 88 1.02 -20.14 8.40
C LYS A 88 0.17 -21.14 9.19
N LYS A 89 -0.25 -20.79 10.40
CA LYS A 89 -1.13 -21.59 11.25
C LYS A 89 -2.31 -20.75 11.66
N GLU A 90 -3.50 -21.35 11.68
CA GLU A 90 -4.67 -20.75 12.26
C GLU A 90 -4.45 -20.55 13.76
N GLU A 91 -4.21 -19.32 14.19
CA GLU A 91 -4.16 -18.95 15.59
C GLU A 91 -5.08 -17.75 15.79
N THR A 92 -6.17 -17.95 16.53
CA THR A 92 -7.03 -16.97 17.22
C THR A 92 -8.31 -16.44 16.58
N ASP A 93 -9.27 -16.16 17.48
CA ASP A 93 -10.70 -15.86 17.26
C ASP A 93 -11.04 -14.35 17.05
N GLU A 94 -10.13 -13.45 16.68
CA GLU A 94 -10.40 -12.01 16.57
C GLU A 94 -10.69 -11.52 15.14
N TYR A 95 -11.60 -10.53 14.98
CA TYR A 95 -12.19 -10.13 13.68
C TYR A 95 -11.23 -9.69 12.57
N SER A 96 -10.15 -8.95 12.85
CA SER A 96 -9.16 -8.57 11.81
C SER A 96 -8.16 -9.70 11.54
N VAL A 97 -7.88 -10.48 12.58
CA VAL A 97 -7.16 -11.75 12.50
C VAL A 97 -8.00 -12.77 11.71
N GLY A 98 -9.33 -12.68 11.74
CA GLY A 98 -10.23 -13.54 10.98
C GLY A 98 -10.00 -13.49 9.46
N GLU A 99 -9.87 -12.31 8.86
CA GLU A 99 -9.56 -12.18 7.42
C GLU A 99 -8.15 -12.70 7.10
N GLY A 100 -7.17 -12.47 8.00
CA GLY A 100 -5.83 -13.04 7.88
C GLY A 100 -5.83 -14.58 7.91
N ASN A 101 -6.56 -15.18 8.86
CA ASN A 101 -6.73 -16.62 8.96
C ASN A 101 -7.47 -17.19 7.74
N GLU A 102 -8.50 -16.49 7.26
CA GLU A 102 -9.25 -16.89 6.06
C GLU A 102 -8.33 -16.93 4.83
N LEU A 103 -7.52 -15.89 4.62
CA LEU A 103 -6.57 -15.88 3.51
C LEU A 103 -5.53 -16.98 3.69
N THR A 104 -4.99 -17.16 4.91
CA THR A 104 -4.06 -18.25 5.23
C THR A 104 -4.61 -19.61 4.82
N SER A 105 -5.84 -19.94 5.22
CA SER A 105 -6.49 -21.21 4.88
C SER A 105 -6.59 -21.38 3.36
N LEU A 106 -6.98 -20.34 2.64
CA LEU A 106 -7.07 -20.36 1.18
C LEU A 106 -5.71 -20.58 0.50
N LEU A 107 -4.66 -19.92 0.99
CA LEU A 107 -3.31 -20.03 0.41
C LEU A 107 -2.67 -21.41 0.66
N LEU A 108 -2.91 -22.01 1.83
CA LEU A 108 -2.41 -23.36 2.17
C LEU A 108 -3.00 -24.47 1.27
N GLU A 109 -4.15 -24.24 0.65
CA GLU A 109 -4.77 -25.18 -0.27
C GLU A 109 -4.25 -25.06 -1.73
N ILE A 110 -3.33 -24.12 -2.03
CA ILE A 110 -2.81 -23.93 -3.38
C ILE A 110 -1.49 -24.70 -3.53
N ASP A 111 -1.53 -25.77 -4.32
CA ASP A 111 -0.35 -26.57 -4.60
C ASP A 111 0.73 -25.78 -5.34
N GLY A 112 1.97 -25.87 -4.85
CA GLY A 112 3.14 -25.23 -5.49
C GLY A 112 3.20 -23.71 -5.37
N LEU A 113 2.34 -23.10 -4.54
CA LEU A 113 2.40 -21.67 -4.24
C LEU A 113 3.65 -21.36 -3.40
N PHE A 114 4.45 -20.37 -3.83
CA PHE A 114 5.50 -19.81 -3.00
C PHE A 114 4.92 -18.69 -2.12
N TRP A 115 4.79 -18.93 -0.84
CA TRP A 115 4.32 -17.94 0.11
C TRP A 115 5.45 -17.50 1.05
N ASN A 116 5.89 -16.24 0.91
CA ASN A 116 6.74 -15.58 1.88
C ASN A 116 5.86 -14.92 2.95
N ASN A 117 5.93 -15.43 4.16
CA ASN A 117 5.19 -14.93 5.32
C ASN A 117 6.04 -14.08 6.28
N ASN A 118 7.26 -13.76 5.87
CA ASN A 118 8.16 -12.86 6.60
C ASN A 118 9.00 -12.03 5.61
N THR A 119 8.44 -10.94 5.11
CA THR A 119 9.13 -10.09 4.13
C THR A 119 10.25 -9.24 4.73
N SER A 120 10.42 -9.22 6.05
CA SER A 120 11.59 -8.59 6.68
C SER A 120 12.90 -9.23 6.24
N GLU A 121 12.88 -10.51 5.88
CA GLU A 121 14.03 -11.22 5.30
C GLU A 121 14.43 -10.68 3.93
N LEU A 122 13.54 -9.97 3.26
CA LEU A 122 13.80 -9.33 1.97
C LEU A 122 14.22 -7.86 2.09
N LEU A 123 14.34 -7.34 3.31
CA LEU A 123 14.70 -5.94 3.53
C LEU A 123 16.01 -5.58 2.84
N GLY A 124 16.00 -4.49 2.07
CA GLY A 124 17.13 -4.03 1.27
C GLY A 124 17.42 -4.87 0.03
N SER A 125 16.67 -5.96 -0.19
CA SER A 125 16.79 -6.78 -1.40
C SER A 125 16.05 -6.15 -2.57
N THR A 126 16.52 -6.50 -3.78
CA THR A 126 15.83 -6.22 -5.04
C THR A 126 15.37 -7.54 -5.63
N ILE A 127 14.05 -7.68 -5.81
CA ILE A 127 13.44 -8.87 -6.42
C ILE A 127 12.98 -8.51 -7.82
N GLU A 128 13.35 -9.33 -8.81
CA GLU A 128 13.09 -9.04 -10.22
C GLU A 128 11.98 -9.93 -10.80
N PHE A 129 11.04 -9.30 -11.50
CA PHE A 129 10.00 -9.94 -12.30
C PHE A 129 10.12 -9.44 -13.75
N GLY A 130 11.00 -10.06 -14.52
CA GLY A 130 11.43 -9.53 -15.81
C GLY A 130 12.11 -8.17 -15.62
N ASP A 131 11.58 -7.13 -16.29
CA ASP A 131 12.12 -5.77 -16.19
C ASP A 131 11.59 -4.99 -14.96
N ILE A 132 10.63 -5.55 -14.23
CA ILE A 132 10.11 -4.94 -13.00
C ILE A 132 11.02 -5.35 -11.84
N LYS A 133 11.55 -4.36 -11.15
CA LYS A 133 12.35 -4.53 -9.92
C LYS A 133 11.56 -4.02 -8.73
N LEU A 134 11.48 -4.80 -7.68
CA LEU A 134 10.87 -4.43 -6.42
C LEU A 134 11.95 -4.36 -5.34
N HIS A 135 12.17 -3.16 -4.80
CA HIS A 135 13.03 -2.95 -3.64
C HIS A 135 12.15 -2.97 -2.40
N VAL A 136 12.41 -3.89 -1.48
CA VAL A 136 11.69 -4.00 -0.21
C VAL A 136 12.33 -3.08 0.81
N LEU A 137 11.58 -2.05 1.23
CA LEU A 137 12.05 -1.00 2.13
C LEU A 137 11.60 -1.20 3.58
N ALA A 138 10.52 -1.97 3.80
CA ALA A 138 9.99 -2.36 5.11
C ALA A 138 9.13 -3.63 4.96
N PRO A 139 8.84 -4.37 6.06
CA PRO A 139 9.24 -4.10 7.44
C PRO A 139 10.71 -4.38 7.74
N ASP A 140 11.22 -3.76 8.80
CA ASP A 140 12.59 -3.87 9.29
C ASP A 140 12.77 -4.92 10.41
N HIS A 141 11.70 -5.62 10.77
CA HIS A 141 11.64 -6.67 11.78
C HIS A 141 10.52 -7.65 11.47
N ASP A 142 10.54 -8.81 12.10
CA ASP A 142 9.48 -9.79 11.99
C ASP A 142 8.14 -9.19 12.42
N VAL A 143 7.15 -9.29 11.53
CA VAL A 143 5.81 -8.82 11.82
C VAL A 143 5.15 -9.80 12.77
N ALA A 144 4.98 -9.39 14.01
CA ALA A 144 4.22 -10.13 15.00
C ALA A 144 2.82 -9.53 15.10
N TYR A 145 1.84 -10.23 14.56
CA TYR A 145 0.44 -9.91 14.84
C TYR A 145 0.13 -10.41 16.26
N GLU A 146 0.49 -9.59 17.26
CA GLU A 146 0.06 -9.82 18.62
C GLU A 146 -1.46 -9.65 18.69
N ASN A 147 -2.13 -10.60 19.37
CA ASN A 147 -3.55 -10.54 19.71
C ASN A 147 -3.81 -9.44 20.76
N LYS A 148 -3.52 -8.19 20.42
CA LYS A 148 -4.01 -7.07 21.25
C LYS A 148 -5.38 -6.70 20.70
N PRO A 149 -6.42 -6.68 21.58
CA PRO A 149 -7.68 -6.04 21.21
C PRO A 149 -7.31 -4.68 20.60
N LYS A 150 -7.81 -4.36 19.40
CA LYS A 150 -7.77 -2.98 18.94
C LYS A 150 -8.50 -2.19 20.01
N GLU A 151 -7.78 -1.42 20.82
CA GLU A 151 -8.43 -0.35 21.55
C GLU A 151 -9.20 0.45 20.50
N PRO A 152 -10.49 0.75 20.75
CA PRO A 152 -11.23 1.57 19.81
C PRO A 152 -10.36 2.78 19.54
N ASP A 153 -10.07 3.05 18.27
CA ASP A 153 -9.26 4.20 17.88
C ASP A 153 -9.85 5.42 18.58
N GLU A 154 -9.31 5.80 19.71
CA GLU A 154 -9.50 7.12 20.34
C GLU A 154 -8.86 8.22 19.50
N LEU A 155 -8.33 7.83 18.34
CA LEU A 155 -7.83 8.72 17.31
C LEU A 155 -9.03 9.55 16.84
N GLY A 156 -9.11 10.76 17.38
CA GLY A 156 -10.19 11.70 17.07
C GLY A 156 -10.41 11.75 15.56
N VAL A 157 -11.60 11.32 15.13
CA VAL A 157 -11.99 11.42 13.71
C VAL A 157 -11.86 12.88 13.34
N ARG A 158 -10.89 13.21 12.49
CA ARG A 158 -10.75 14.57 11.97
C ARG A 158 -12.05 14.91 11.24
N SER A 159 -12.48 16.17 11.36
CA SER A 159 -13.65 16.66 10.64
C SER A 159 -13.37 16.73 9.13
N ASP A 160 -14.42 16.71 8.31
CA ASP A 160 -14.31 17.02 6.86
C ASP A 160 -13.65 18.38 6.69
N ASP A 161 -12.48 18.42 6.06
CA ASP A 161 -11.69 19.64 5.82
C ASP A 161 -11.86 20.19 4.39
N TRP A 162 -12.69 19.54 3.55
CA TRP A 162 -12.87 19.93 2.15
C TRP A 162 -13.60 21.26 1.96
N TYR A 163 -14.34 21.73 2.97
CA TYR A 163 -14.99 23.05 2.95
C TYR A 163 -14.05 24.19 3.38
N ILE A 164 -12.88 23.87 3.97
CA ILE A 164 -11.89 24.88 4.40
C ILE A 164 -11.14 25.39 3.17
N ASP A 165 -10.88 26.69 3.11
CA ASP A 165 -10.07 27.28 2.06
C ASP A 165 -8.66 26.67 2.04
N LEU A 166 -8.15 26.34 0.82
CA LEU A 166 -6.86 25.67 0.68
C LEU A 166 -5.70 26.49 1.22
N ARG A 167 -5.74 27.83 1.04
CA ARG A 167 -4.69 28.71 1.55
C ARG A 167 -4.66 28.72 3.08
N THR A 168 -5.85 28.71 3.68
CA THR A 168 -5.96 28.60 5.15
C THR A 168 -5.32 27.31 5.65
N LEU A 169 -5.55 26.19 4.95
CA LEU A 169 -4.89 24.91 5.31
C LEU A 169 -3.37 24.99 5.11
N ILE A 170 -2.88 25.55 3.99
CA ILE A 170 -1.45 25.70 3.73
C ILE A 170 -0.75 26.51 4.83
N ASP A 171 -1.39 27.57 5.30
CA ASP A 171 -0.81 28.44 6.32
C ASP A 171 -0.80 27.80 7.72
N ASN A 172 -1.67 26.79 7.97
CA ASN A 172 -1.89 26.16 9.28
C ASN A 172 -1.73 24.63 9.27
N VAL A 173 -0.89 24.07 8.37
CA VAL A 173 -0.62 22.62 8.37
C VAL A 173 -0.08 22.15 9.72
N ASP A 174 -0.58 21.00 10.18
CA ASP A 174 -0.18 20.39 11.44
C ASP A 174 0.59 19.08 11.15
N ASP A 175 1.82 19.00 11.69
CA ASP A 175 2.67 17.80 11.61
C ASP A 175 2.85 17.13 12.99
N ASP A 176 2.18 17.61 14.03
CA ASP A 176 2.31 17.06 15.39
C ASP A 176 1.32 15.90 15.62
N ASP A 177 0.13 15.93 14.98
CA ASP A 177 -0.84 14.83 15.02
C ASP A 177 -0.51 13.80 13.95
N ILE A 178 0.24 12.77 14.32
CA ILE A 178 0.70 11.69 13.41
C ILE A 178 0.07 10.33 13.78
N ASP A 179 0.01 9.44 12.80
CA ASP A 179 -0.34 8.04 13.00
C ASP A 179 0.84 7.28 13.62
N GLU A 180 0.67 6.73 14.83
CA GLU A 180 1.76 6.10 15.58
C GLU A 180 1.78 4.57 15.54
N GLY A 181 0.74 3.93 14.99
CA GLY A 181 0.79 2.49 15.15
C GLY A 181 -0.31 1.62 14.59
N GLY A 182 -0.54 0.52 15.28
CA GLY A 182 -1.45 -0.54 14.87
C GLY A 182 -0.91 -1.35 13.69
N THR A 183 -1.82 -1.92 12.93
CA THR A 183 -1.50 -2.74 11.74
C THR A 183 -0.80 -1.94 10.64
N ASN A 184 -1.01 -0.62 10.57
CA ASN A 184 -0.38 0.29 9.61
C ASN A 184 1.15 0.27 9.72
N SER A 185 1.69 0.17 10.95
CA SER A 185 3.15 0.13 11.19
C SER A 185 3.82 -1.13 10.60
N GLN A 186 3.04 -2.11 10.20
CA GLN A 186 3.50 -3.39 9.66
C GLN A 186 3.41 -3.45 8.13
N SER A 187 2.97 -2.36 7.48
CA SER A 187 2.84 -2.30 6.03
C SER A 187 4.14 -2.65 5.31
N ILE A 188 4.04 -3.50 4.29
CA ILE A 188 5.15 -3.75 3.37
C ILE A 188 5.33 -2.51 2.50
N ILE A 189 6.50 -1.87 2.58
CA ILE A 189 6.85 -0.70 1.76
C ILE A 189 7.69 -1.16 0.58
N ILE A 190 7.23 -0.85 -0.63
CA ILE A 190 7.87 -1.26 -1.86
C ILE A 190 8.20 -0.04 -2.73
N LEU A 191 9.44 0.02 -3.23
CA LEU A 191 9.80 0.86 -4.36
C LEU A 191 9.82 -0.02 -5.61
N ALA A 192 8.89 0.20 -6.53
CA ALA A 192 8.85 -0.48 -7.82
C ALA A 192 9.61 0.34 -8.87
N GLU A 193 10.51 -0.31 -9.59
CA GLU A 193 11.28 0.29 -10.69
C GLU A 193 11.12 -0.54 -11.96
N CYS A 194 10.94 0.14 -13.09
CA CYS A 194 10.93 -0.49 -14.41
C CYS A 194 11.31 0.53 -15.48
N GLU A 195 12.28 0.21 -16.34
CA GLU A 195 12.75 1.10 -17.41
C GLU A 195 13.16 2.50 -16.89
N GLY A 196 13.77 2.55 -15.70
CA GLY A 196 14.21 3.79 -15.05
C GLY A 196 13.08 4.63 -14.46
N LYS A 197 11.83 4.14 -14.47
CA LYS A 197 10.69 4.78 -13.80
C LYS A 197 10.47 4.19 -12.42
N LYS A 198 10.24 5.04 -11.43
CA LYS A 198 10.14 4.68 -10.02
C LYS A 198 8.78 5.05 -9.43
N LEU A 199 8.14 4.09 -8.78
CA LEU A 199 6.88 4.23 -8.05
C LEU A 199 7.07 3.78 -6.61
N LEU A 200 6.79 4.66 -5.64
CA LEU A 200 6.77 4.31 -4.22
C LEU A 200 5.36 3.88 -3.80
N LEU A 201 5.28 2.71 -3.17
CA LEU A 201 4.06 2.06 -2.69
C LEU A 201 4.19 1.78 -1.18
N PRO A 202 3.81 2.73 -0.32
CA PRO A 202 4.02 2.64 1.12
C PRO A 202 2.94 1.86 1.88
N GLY A 203 1.87 1.38 1.21
CA GLY A 203 0.67 0.90 1.91
C GLY A 203 0.08 1.98 2.80
N ASP A 204 -0.26 1.63 4.04
CA ASP A 204 -0.78 2.55 5.05
C ASP A 204 0.24 2.86 6.15
N SER A 205 1.53 2.70 5.81
CA SER A 205 2.64 2.85 6.75
C SER A 205 2.56 4.13 7.57
N THR A 206 2.96 4.02 8.84
CA THR A 206 3.08 5.17 9.73
C THR A 206 4.19 6.12 9.28
N PRO A 207 4.11 7.42 9.61
CA PRO A 207 5.13 8.40 9.23
C PRO A 207 6.53 8.00 9.67
N LYS A 208 6.67 7.49 10.88
CA LYS A 208 7.97 7.06 11.40
C LYS A 208 8.56 5.94 10.56
N LYS A 209 7.78 4.88 10.29
CA LYS A 209 8.25 3.72 9.52
C LYS A 209 8.61 4.10 8.09
N LEU A 210 7.78 4.90 7.43
CA LEU A 210 8.08 5.36 6.07
C LEU A 210 9.32 6.25 6.02
N CYS A 211 9.47 7.18 6.97
CA CYS A 211 10.64 8.05 7.05
C CYS A 211 11.93 7.24 7.28
N ASP A 212 11.93 6.33 8.26
CA ASP A 212 13.08 5.48 8.58
C ASP A 212 13.48 4.62 7.36
N ALA A 213 12.51 4.04 6.65
CA ALA A 213 12.73 3.24 5.44
C ALA A 213 13.36 4.06 4.31
N LEU A 214 12.84 5.26 4.05
CA LEU A 214 13.38 6.17 3.04
C LEU A 214 14.79 6.64 3.39
N GLN A 215 15.04 7.02 4.64
CA GLN A 215 16.37 7.41 5.10
C GLN A 215 17.40 6.30 4.95
N SER A 216 17.01 5.07 5.31
CA SER A 216 17.86 3.89 5.11
C SER A 216 18.22 3.68 3.63
N TYR A 217 17.22 3.77 2.75
CA TYR A 217 17.42 3.64 1.30
C TYR A 217 18.31 4.77 0.76
N ASN A 218 18.03 6.01 1.13
CA ASN A 218 18.74 7.20 0.67
C ASN A 218 20.21 7.19 1.10
N LYS A 219 20.51 6.73 2.32
CA LYS A 219 21.88 6.60 2.81
C LYS A 219 22.77 5.76 1.90
N THR A 220 22.18 4.77 1.23
CA THR A 220 22.93 3.86 0.33
C THR A 220 22.88 4.32 -1.13
N ASN A 221 21.75 4.91 -1.57
CA ASN A 221 21.47 5.17 -2.99
C ASN A 221 21.49 6.65 -3.39
N GLY A 222 21.69 7.53 -2.42
CA GLY A 222 21.66 8.99 -2.62
C GLY A 222 20.36 9.63 -2.17
N THR A 223 20.42 10.90 -1.80
CA THR A 223 19.30 11.69 -1.27
C THR A 223 19.03 12.94 -2.09
N PRO A 224 17.76 13.37 -2.15
CA PRO A 224 16.51 12.60 -1.88
C PRO A 224 16.22 11.57 -2.99
N LEU A 225 15.39 10.56 -2.67
CA LEU A 225 14.94 9.57 -3.66
C LEU A 225 14.09 10.25 -4.75
N GLU A 226 14.55 10.20 -5.99
CA GLU A 226 13.78 10.69 -7.13
C GLU A 226 12.70 9.69 -7.53
N LEU A 227 11.44 10.14 -7.61
CA LEU A 227 10.27 9.34 -7.93
C LEU A 227 9.50 9.93 -9.11
N ASP A 228 9.06 9.07 -10.02
CA ASP A 228 8.07 9.44 -11.04
C ASP A 228 6.66 9.52 -10.42
N PHE A 229 6.33 8.61 -9.50
CA PHE A 229 5.06 8.60 -8.78
C PHE A 229 5.25 8.14 -7.33
N MET A 230 4.44 8.68 -6.44
CA MET A 230 4.30 8.23 -5.06
C MET A 230 2.81 8.02 -4.74
N LYS A 231 2.42 6.81 -4.36
CA LYS A 231 1.13 6.61 -3.68
C LYS A 231 1.25 7.25 -2.30
N LEU A 232 0.29 8.09 -1.92
CA LEU A 232 0.29 8.67 -0.58
C LEU A 232 -0.10 7.59 0.45
N PRO A 233 0.59 7.52 1.59
CA PRO A 233 0.29 6.53 2.62
C PRO A 233 -1.13 6.73 3.17
N HIS A 234 -1.75 5.65 3.62
CA HIS A 234 -3.04 5.62 4.31
C HIS A 234 -4.09 6.50 3.60
N HIS A 235 -4.27 6.23 2.30
CA HIS A 235 -5.30 6.85 1.45
C HIS A 235 -5.30 8.39 1.42
N GLY A 236 -4.15 9.00 1.66
CA GLY A 236 -4.00 10.45 1.76
C GLY A 236 -4.46 11.02 3.11
N SER A 237 -4.32 10.25 4.17
CA SER A 237 -4.45 10.74 5.54
C SER A 237 -3.41 11.81 5.85
N THR A 238 -3.83 12.95 6.39
CA THR A 238 -2.91 14.02 6.79
C THR A 238 -1.97 13.59 7.92
N ARG A 239 -2.38 12.60 8.72
CA ARG A 239 -1.59 12.04 9.81
C ARG A 239 -0.45 11.14 9.34
N ASN A 240 -0.48 10.70 8.07
CA ASN A 240 0.52 9.81 7.48
C ASN A 240 1.45 10.53 6.49
N VAL A 241 1.19 11.81 6.16
CA VAL A 241 2.04 12.63 5.31
C VAL A 241 2.65 13.75 6.13
N THR A 242 3.98 13.75 6.28
CA THR A 242 4.72 14.73 7.08
C THR A 242 5.82 15.39 6.26
N LYS A 243 6.31 16.55 6.75
CA LYS A 243 7.45 17.24 6.18
C LYS A 243 8.69 16.34 6.09
N ASN A 244 8.92 15.50 7.11
CA ASN A 244 10.09 14.63 7.15
C ASN A 244 10.08 13.63 6.00
N ILE A 245 8.92 13.01 5.71
CA ILE A 245 8.76 12.10 4.56
C ILE A 245 9.02 12.84 3.26
N LEU A 246 8.43 14.02 3.09
CA LEU A 246 8.53 14.80 1.85
C LEU A 246 9.95 15.32 1.60
N ASN A 247 10.77 15.50 2.63
CA ASN A 247 12.18 15.85 2.50
C ASN A 247 13.05 14.68 1.99
N GLU A 248 12.60 13.44 2.18
CA GLU A 248 13.34 12.24 1.75
C GLU A 248 13.08 11.87 0.29
N VAL A 249 12.14 12.54 -0.38
CA VAL A 249 11.76 12.24 -1.76
C VAL A 249 11.69 13.50 -2.62
N THR A 250 12.02 13.36 -3.91
CA THR A 250 11.68 14.35 -4.94
C THR A 250 10.60 13.75 -5.83
N CYS A 251 9.37 14.27 -5.73
CA CYS A 251 8.22 13.79 -6.47
C CYS A 251 7.29 14.94 -6.85
N SER A 252 6.70 14.86 -8.04
CA SER A 252 5.68 15.81 -8.50
C SER A 252 4.32 15.16 -8.80
N ASN A 253 4.25 13.83 -8.80
CA ASN A 253 3.04 13.09 -9.13
C ASN A 253 2.64 12.18 -7.97
N PHE A 254 1.53 12.52 -7.32
CA PHE A 254 1.04 11.81 -6.14
C PHE A 254 -0.27 11.11 -6.47
N ILE A 255 -0.44 9.89 -5.96
CA ILE A 255 -1.62 9.06 -6.16
C ILE A 255 -2.35 8.93 -4.82
N ILE A 256 -3.65 9.19 -4.82
CA ILE A 256 -4.56 8.94 -3.71
C ILE A 256 -5.52 7.83 -4.15
N SER A 257 -5.42 6.69 -3.49
CA SER A 257 -6.23 5.51 -3.75
C SER A 257 -7.28 5.37 -2.65
N THR A 258 -8.45 5.95 -2.87
CA THR A 258 -9.64 5.74 -2.05
C THR A 258 -10.86 6.43 -2.63
N LYS A 259 -12.04 5.87 -2.42
CA LYS A 259 -13.30 6.60 -2.53
C LYS A 259 -13.48 7.47 -1.29
N LYS A 260 -13.94 8.72 -1.46
CA LYS A 260 -14.24 9.60 -0.31
C LYS A 260 -15.01 8.84 0.77
N ASN A 261 -14.44 8.77 1.95
CA ASN A 261 -15.00 8.05 3.09
C ASN A 261 -15.55 9.04 4.13
N ASN A 262 -16.85 9.03 4.31
CA ASN A 262 -17.51 9.94 5.27
C ASN A 262 -17.30 9.54 6.74
N LYS A 263 -16.80 8.33 7.03
CA LYS A 263 -16.52 7.89 8.39
C LYS A 263 -15.19 8.43 8.91
N TYR A 264 -14.16 8.45 8.02
CA TYR A 264 -12.81 8.88 8.37
C TYR A 264 -12.39 10.16 7.63
N TYR A 265 -13.27 10.71 6.78
CA TYR A 265 -13.06 11.91 5.97
C TYR A 265 -11.81 11.85 5.07
N LEU A 266 -11.41 10.63 4.65
CA LEU A 266 -10.31 10.43 3.72
C LEU A 266 -10.79 10.60 2.26
N PRO A 267 -9.91 11.14 1.39
CA PRO A 267 -8.63 11.77 1.72
C PRO A 267 -8.81 13.14 2.37
N ASN A 268 -7.86 13.57 3.19
CA ASN A 268 -7.89 14.90 3.77
C ASN A 268 -7.41 15.95 2.76
N LYS A 269 -8.05 17.11 2.71
CA LYS A 269 -7.59 18.25 1.90
C LYS A 269 -6.30 18.85 2.44
N GLU A 270 -6.09 18.79 3.75
CA GLU A 270 -4.86 19.21 4.40
C GLU A 270 -3.63 18.43 3.90
N THR A 271 -3.79 17.17 3.49
CA THR A 271 -2.70 16.42 2.83
C THR A 271 -2.21 17.14 1.57
N ILE A 272 -3.13 17.65 0.76
CA ILE A 272 -2.77 18.45 -0.43
C ILE A 272 -2.08 19.76 -0.01
N ALA A 273 -2.55 20.38 1.07
CA ALA A 273 -1.91 21.57 1.62
C ALA A 273 -0.46 21.30 2.06
N LYS A 274 -0.19 20.16 2.71
CA LYS A 274 1.17 19.72 3.08
C LYS A 274 2.05 19.51 1.85
N LEU A 275 1.56 18.84 0.80
CA LEU A 275 2.31 18.69 -0.46
C LEU A 275 2.71 20.04 -1.05
N ILE A 276 1.81 21.03 -1.03
CA ILE A 276 2.09 22.38 -1.54
C ILE A 276 3.07 23.13 -0.63
N ARG A 277 2.88 23.00 0.68
CA ARG A 277 3.70 23.72 1.69
C ARG A 277 5.14 23.25 1.71
N TYR A 278 5.37 21.94 1.57
CA TYR A 278 6.67 21.30 1.78
C TYR A 278 7.39 20.92 0.48
N ARG A 279 6.85 21.29 -0.70
CA ARG A 279 7.51 21.02 -1.98
C ARG A 279 8.88 21.69 -2.08
N ASP A 280 9.80 21.07 -2.80
CA ASP A 280 11.18 21.55 -2.99
C ASP A 280 11.28 22.93 -3.67
N SER A 281 10.35 23.22 -4.58
CA SER A 281 10.33 24.45 -5.36
C SER A 281 8.92 24.91 -5.67
N ALA A 282 8.66 26.21 -5.47
CA ALA A 282 7.38 26.82 -5.79
C ALA A 282 7.04 26.76 -7.29
N ASP A 283 8.06 26.62 -8.15
CA ASP A 283 7.90 26.63 -9.61
C ASP A 283 7.53 25.24 -10.19
N LYS A 284 7.64 24.16 -9.39
CA LYS A 284 7.26 22.82 -9.83
C LYS A 284 5.76 22.59 -9.60
N ALA A 285 5.05 22.19 -10.64
CA ALA A 285 3.66 21.74 -10.51
C ALA A 285 3.57 20.44 -9.68
N ILE A 286 2.55 20.36 -8.84
CA ILE A 286 2.17 19.14 -8.14
C ILE A 286 0.92 18.58 -8.81
N ASN A 287 0.96 17.33 -9.22
CA ASN A 287 -0.16 16.60 -9.77
C ASN A 287 -0.67 15.60 -8.73
N VAL A 288 -1.96 15.63 -8.44
CA VAL A 288 -2.60 14.68 -7.53
C VAL A 288 -3.64 13.90 -8.33
N TYR A 289 -3.45 12.61 -8.41
CA TYR A 289 -4.33 11.69 -9.14
C TYR A 289 -5.24 10.97 -8.13
N PHE A 290 -6.54 11.04 -8.37
CA PHE A 290 -7.57 10.36 -7.59
C PHE A 290 -8.17 9.22 -8.42
N ASN A 291 -8.50 8.11 -7.78
CA ASN A 291 -9.20 7.01 -8.45
C ASN A 291 -10.63 6.83 -7.92
#